data_4894b42ca9f5ab1d257a1e52258da1f3
#
_entry.id   4894b42ca9f5ab1d257a1e52258da1f3
#
_cell.length_a   1.000
_cell.length_b   1.000
_cell.length_c   1.000
_cell.angle_alpha   90.00
_cell.angle_beta   90.00
_cell.angle_gamma   90.00
#
_symmetry.space_group_name_H-M   'P 1'
#
loop_
_entity.id
_entity.type
_entity.pdbx_description
1 polymer ?
#
loop_
_entity_poly.entity_id
_entity_poly.type
_entity_poly.pdbx_seq_one_letter_code
_entity_poly.pdbx_strand_id
1 'polypeptide(L)'
;GKTNKGNPDLKPEESEAFEVGLKYNTYFLRAHIAGFYRKGKNMIDWVKEKPEDIWESRNLTKVDNLGFETNLSLLPRELGNERFFIRKIELGYAFIHQDKDSEGYISNYALDYLKHKFTAQLSHSIWKGFSATWYVRWQDRAGSYTKYENLKPAYEEPYAPYCLVDMKVNWEYQRLNLYAELNNLLNSTYYDLGNIPQPGIWFKAGFRYSFKY
;
A
#
# COMPACT_ATOMS: atom_id res chain seq x y z
N GLY A 1 -29.45 23.54 -4.97
CA GLY A 1 -28.92 24.25 -3.81
C GLY A 1 -27.42 24.08 -3.74
N LYS A 2 -26.68 25.07 -3.24
CA LYS A 2 -25.24 24.95 -3.02
C LYS A 2 -25.03 23.96 -1.87
N THR A 3 -24.29 22.91 -2.11
CA THR A 3 -23.90 21.92 -1.09
C THR A 3 -22.62 22.31 -0.36
N ASN A 4 -21.84 23.25 -0.92
CA ASN A 4 -20.52 23.63 -0.42
C ASN A 4 -20.35 25.15 -0.47
N LYS A 5 -19.65 25.70 0.52
CA LYS A 5 -19.26 27.10 0.63
C LYS A 5 -17.74 27.21 0.75
N GLY A 6 -17.10 27.84 -0.24
CA GLY A 6 -15.68 28.14 -0.18
C GLY A 6 -15.37 29.28 0.81
N ASN A 7 -14.10 29.33 1.27
CA ASN A 7 -13.59 30.37 2.14
C ASN A 7 -12.40 31.07 1.48
N PRO A 8 -12.50 32.38 1.15
CA PRO A 8 -11.38 33.12 0.55
C PRO A 8 -10.26 33.45 1.51
N ASP A 9 -10.50 33.34 2.83
CA ASP A 9 -9.57 33.69 3.90
C ASP A 9 -8.77 32.50 4.43
N LEU A 10 -8.67 31.43 3.63
CA LEU A 10 -7.87 30.25 4.00
C LEU A 10 -6.39 30.61 4.14
N LYS A 11 -5.79 30.10 5.22
CA LYS A 11 -4.35 30.20 5.47
C LYS A 11 -3.63 28.99 4.84
N PRO A 12 -2.32 29.11 4.59
CA PRO A 12 -1.50 27.97 4.22
C PRO A 12 -1.55 26.86 5.27
N GLU A 13 -1.52 25.61 4.80
CA GLU A 13 -1.28 24.47 5.67
C GLU A 13 0.17 24.47 6.14
N GLU A 14 0.39 24.03 7.36
CA GLU A 14 1.73 23.92 7.96
C GLU A 14 1.99 22.47 8.35
N SER A 15 3.20 21.97 8.07
CA SER A 15 3.61 20.66 8.55
C SER A 15 5.06 20.65 9.01
N GLU A 16 5.30 19.96 10.12
CA GLU A 16 6.62 19.64 10.64
C GLU A 16 6.80 18.14 10.57
N ALA A 17 7.94 17.67 10.10
CA ALA A 17 8.23 16.24 9.99
C ALA A 17 9.62 15.93 10.55
N PHE A 18 9.69 14.84 11.30
CA PHE A 18 10.93 14.25 11.81
C PHE A 18 11.01 12.83 11.33
N GLU A 19 12.19 12.45 10.85
CA GLU A 19 12.46 11.08 10.41
C GLU A 19 13.83 10.66 10.90
N VAL A 20 13.94 9.42 11.36
CA VAL A 20 15.21 8.78 11.70
C VAL A 20 15.22 7.39 11.10
N GLY A 21 16.34 7.02 10.49
CA GLY A 21 16.48 5.73 9.85
C GLY A 21 17.89 5.15 9.98
N LEU A 22 17.95 3.84 9.89
CA LEU A 22 19.19 3.07 9.85
C LEU A 22 19.20 2.20 8.61
N LYS A 23 20.36 2.12 7.96
CA LYS A 23 20.62 1.24 6.82
C LYS A 23 21.83 0.37 7.10
N TYR A 24 21.69 -0.92 6.86
CA TYR A 24 22.77 -1.88 6.92
C TYR A 24 22.87 -2.64 5.61
N ASN A 25 24.02 -2.56 4.96
CA ASN A 25 24.24 -3.17 3.66
C ASN A 25 25.50 -4.00 3.64
N THR A 26 25.34 -5.26 3.25
CA THR A 26 26.43 -6.18 2.92
C THR A 26 26.18 -6.75 1.53
N TYR A 27 27.09 -7.61 1.04
CA TYR A 27 26.93 -8.28 -0.24
C TYR A 27 25.72 -9.24 -0.27
N PHE A 28 25.32 -9.83 0.87
CA PHE A 28 24.20 -10.77 0.96
C PHE A 28 22.96 -10.25 1.68
N LEU A 29 23.08 -9.18 2.46
CA LEU A 29 22.01 -8.64 3.29
C LEU A 29 21.90 -7.12 3.14
N ARG A 30 20.68 -6.65 2.88
CA ARG A 30 20.31 -5.23 2.96
C ARG A 30 19.16 -5.10 3.92
N ALA A 31 19.31 -4.24 4.90
CA ALA A 31 18.29 -3.94 5.89
C ALA A 31 18.12 -2.42 6.02
N HIS A 32 16.87 -2.01 6.15
CA HIS A 32 16.49 -0.64 6.39
C HIS A 32 15.38 -0.60 7.42
N ILE A 33 15.47 0.32 8.37
CA ILE A 33 14.40 0.67 9.28
C ILE A 33 14.35 2.18 9.41
N ALA A 34 13.17 2.77 9.33
CA ALA A 34 12.95 4.19 9.54
C ALA A 34 11.70 4.41 10.37
N GLY A 35 11.76 5.37 11.28
CA GLY A 35 10.61 5.85 12.03
C GLY A 35 10.37 7.32 11.71
N PHE A 36 9.11 7.74 11.67
CA PHE A 36 8.76 9.12 11.36
C PHE A 36 7.59 9.61 12.22
N TYR A 37 7.62 10.92 12.44
CA TYR A 37 6.52 11.65 13.02
C TYR A 37 6.27 12.91 12.20
N ARG A 38 5.02 13.16 11.84
CA ARG A 38 4.60 14.37 11.14
C ARG A 38 3.44 15.02 11.87
N LYS A 39 3.53 16.29 12.09
CA LYS A 39 2.49 17.12 12.70
C LYS A 39 1.98 18.12 11.67
N GLY A 40 0.69 18.01 11.33
CA GLY A 40 0.00 18.95 10.44
C GLY A 40 -0.90 19.90 11.23
N LYS A 41 -0.83 21.18 10.90
CA LYS A 41 -1.68 22.24 11.47
C LYS A 41 -2.32 23.05 10.34
N ASN A 42 -3.44 23.70 10.65
CA ASN A 42 -4.19 24.50 9.68
C ASN A 42 -4.58 23.71 8.42
N MET A 43 -4.77 22.40 8.56
CA MET A 43 -5.17 21.56 7.44
C MET A 43 -6.52 22.05 6.89
N ILE A 44 -6.58 22.27 5.59
CA ILE A 44 -7.78 22.71 4.92
C ILE A 44 -8.73 21.51 4.79
N ASP A 45 -9.91 21.67 5.37
CA ASP A 45 -10.89 20.62 5.43
C ASP A 45 -12.28 21.18 5.11
N TRP A 46 -13.14 20.32 4.59
CA TRP A 46 -14.57 20.58 4.50
C TRP A 46 -15.23 20.14 5.80
N VAL A 47 -15.77 21.09 6.53
CA VAL A 47 -16.37 20.86 7.85
C VAL A 47 -17.79 21.43 7.92
N LYS A 48 -18.56 20.93 8.88
CA LYS A 48 -19.87 21.45 9.24
C LYS A 48 -20.14 21.26 10.72
N GLU A 49 -20.96 22.09 11.31
CA GLU A 49 -21.31 21.99 12.74
C GLU A 49 -22.36 20.91 12.98
N LYS A 50 -23.37 20.82 12.09
CA LYS A 50 -24.48 19.88 12.20
C LYS A 50 -24.66 19.10 10.91
N PRO A 51 -25.27 17.90 10.96
CA PRO A 51 -25.49 17.06 9.78
C PRO A 51 -26.25 17.72 8.64
N GLU A 52 -27.17 18.63 8.95
CA GLU A 52 -28.01 19.38 8.01
C GLU A 52 -27.32 20.59 7.37
N ASP A 53 -26.18 21.02 7.92
CA ASP A 53 -25.46 22.19 7.43
C ASP A 53 -24.77 21.90 6.09
N ILE A 54 -24.49 22.95 5.34
CA ILE A 54 -23.65 22.87 4.16
C ILE A 54 -22.18 22.76 4.56
N TRP A 55 -21.39 22.08 3.76
CA TRP A 55 -19.96 22.00 3.95
C TRP A 55 -19.28 23.38 3.74
N GLU A 56 -18.40 23.76 4.65
CA GLU A 56 -17.58 24.96 4.57
C GLU A 56 -16.09 24.59 4.65
N SER A 57 -15.24 25.19 3.81
CA SER A 57 -13.80 24.99 3.90
C SER A 57 -13.19 25.86 5.00
N ARG A 58 -12.45 25.23 5.94
CA ARG A 58 -11.80 25.90 7.07
C ARG A 58 -10.43 25.32 7.37
N ASN A 59 -9.54 26.12 7.96
CA ASN A 59 -8.23 25.70 8.48
C ASN A 59 -8.33 25.28 9.96
N LEU A 60 -9.07 24.26 10.26
CA LEU A 60 -9.29 23.79 11.63
C LEU A 60 -8.55 22.52 11.97
N THR A 61 -8.41 21.65 10.97
CA THR A 61 -8.02 20.26 11.20
C THR A 61 -6.55 20.17 11.52
N LYS A 62 -6.21 19.44 12.57
CA LYS A 62 -4.87 18.99 12.90
C LYS A 62 -4.78 17.51 12.57
N VAL A 63 -3.68 17.11 11.98
CA VAL A 63 -3.44 15.70 11.61
C VAL A 63 -2.03 15.33 12.04
N ASP A 64 -1.94 14.43 13.00
CA ASP A 64 -0.68 13.89 13.48
C ASP A 64 -0.49 12.48 12.91
N ASN A 65 0.69 12.21 12.37
CA ASN A 65 1.06 10.92 11.82
C ASN A 65 2.31 10.40 12.53
N LEU A 66 2.22 9.17 13.02
CA LEU A 66 3.34 8.41 13.56
C LEU A 66 3.46 7.11 12.81
N GLY A 67 4.67 6.69 12.49
CA GLY A 67 4.84 5.40 11.84
C GLY A 67 6.26 4.95 11.77
N PHE A 68 6.42 3.72 11.32
CA PHE A 68 7.72 3.17 10.97
C PHE A 68 7.60 2.23 9.78
N GLU A 69 8.71 2.05 9.08
CA GLU A 69 8.86 1.07 8.02
C GLU A 69 10.16 0.29 8.18
N THR A 70 10.14 -0.95 7.75
CA THR A 70 11.33 -1.79 7.69
C THR A 70 11.32 -2.61 6.42
N ASN A 71 12.49 -2.77 5.82
CA ASN A 71 12.71 -3.59 4.64
C ASN A 71 13.96 -4.43 4.83
N LEU A 72 13.85 -5.71 4.48
CA LEU A 72 14.93 -6.68 4.52
C LEU A 72 15.04 -7.35 3.15
N SER A 73 16.24 -7.42 2.59
CA SER A 73 16.54 -8.17 1.37
C SER A 73 17.73 -9.08 1.62
N LEU A 74 17.51 -10.39 1.46
CA LEU A 74 18.53 -11.43 1.64
C LEU A 74 18.81 -12.09 0.28
N LEU A 75 20.09 -12.23 -0.04
CA LEU A 75 20.63 -12.89 -1.24
C LEU A 75 21.42 -14.15 -0.84
N PRO A 76 20.76 -15.29 -0.57
CA PRO A 76 21.43 -16.47 -0.01
C PRO A 76 22.56 -17.04 -0.86
N ARG A 77 22.51 -16.86 -2.18
CA ARG A 77 23.57 -17.31 -3.10
C ARG A 77 24.91 -16.63 -2.87
N GLU A 78 24.88 -15.40 -2.43
CA GLU A 78 26.09 -14.62 -2.13
C GLU A 78 26.83 -15.17 -0.90
N LEU A 79 26.22 -16.06 -0.07
CA LEU A 79 26.88 -16.72 1.05
C LEU A 79 27.84 -17.85 0.64
N GLY A 80 28.16 -17.98 -0.66
CA GLY A 80 29.15 -18.91 -1.18
C GLY A 80 28.58 -20.14 -1.86
N ASN A 81 27.28 -20.23 -2.05
CA ASN A 81 26.65 -21.29 -2.84
C ASN A 81 25.76 -20.71 -3.96
N GLU A 82 26.36 -20.38 -5.09
CA GLU A 82 25.68 -19.83 -6.27
C GLU A 82 24.56 -20.75 -6.82
N ARG A 83 24.60 -22.03 -6.50
CA ARG A 83 23.59 -23.03 -6.92
C ARG A 83 22.48 -23.22 -5.90
N PHE A 84 22.52 -22.51 -4.78
CA PHE A 84 21.45 -22.59 -3.80
C PHE A 84 20.09 -22.24 -4.46
N PHE A 85 19.07 -23.03 -4.17
CA PHE A 85 17.81 -22.91 -4.90
C PHE A 85 17.08 -21.57 -4.62
N ILE A 86 17.19 -21.01 -3.40
CA ILE A 86 16.67 -19.69 -3.08
C ILE A 86 17.62 -18.63 -3.63
N ARG A 87 17.08 -17.74 -4.47
CA ARG A 87 17.81 -16.64 -5.07
C ARG A 87 17.72 -15.36 -4.24
N LYS A 88 16.51 -15.05 -3.76
CA LYS A 88 16.22 -13.81 -3.06
C LYS A 88 15.04 -13.99 -2.12
N ILE A 89 15.12 -13.36 -0.94
CA ILE A 89 14.03 -13.16 -0.01
C ILE A 89 13.93 -11.65 0.25
N GLU A 90 12.75 -11.09 0.12
CA GLU A 90 12.47 -9.71 0.53
C GLU A 90 11.29 -9.70 1.49
N LEU A 91 11.43 -8.96 2.56
CA LEU A 91 10.38 -8.73 3.54
C LEU A 91 10.25 -7.22 3.76
N GLY A 92 9.02 -6.74 3.81
CA GLY A 92 8.72 -5.35 4.10
C GLY A 92 7.56 -5.26 5.09
N TYR A 93 7.66 -4.34 6.02
CA TYR A 93 6.56 -4.01 6.91
C TYR A 93 6.50 -2.50 7.13
N ALA A 94 5.29 -1.96 7.07
CA ALA A 94 5.01 -0.57 7.38
C ALA A 94 3.82 -0.49 8.35
N PHE A 95 3.94 0.42 9.28
CA PHE A 95 2.90 0.78 10.23
C PHE A 95 2.73 2.29 10.23
N ILE A 96 1.48 2.75 10.15
CA ILE A 96 1.12 4.16 10.25
C ILE A 96 -0.07 4.28 11.20
N HIS A 97 0.03 5.25 12.08
CA HIS A 97 -1.08 5.70 12.93
C HIS A 97 -1.32 7.18 12.67
N GLN A 98 -2.58 7.54 12.45
CA GLN A 98 -2.99 8.93 12.25
C GLN A 98 -4.04 9.30 13.28
N ASP A 99 -3.84 10.46 13.91
CA ASP A 99 -4.84 11.11 14.74
C ASP A 99 -5.31 12.39 14.06
N LYS A 100 -6.59 12.66 14.16
CA LYS A 100 -7.23 13.87 13.64
C LYS A 100 -8.03 14.57 14.71
N ASP A 101 -7.83 15.88 14.82
CA ASP A 101 -8.64 16.77 15.63
C ASP A 101 -9.26 17.85 14.74
N SER A 102 -10.57 17.89 14.65
CA SER A 102 -11.37 18.87 13.91
C SER A 102 -12.15 19.82 14.83
N GLU A 103 -11.70 19.97 16.09
CA GLU A 103 -12.27 20.91 17.08
C GLU A 103 -13.78 20.74 17.29
N GLY A 104 -14.28 19.51 17.16
CA GLY A 104 -15.70 19.18 17.34
C GLY A 104 -16.58 19.32 16.11
N TYR A 105 -16.04 19.82 15.00
CA TYR A 105 -16.75 19.86 13.72
C TYR A 105 -16.86 18.47 13.08
N ILE A 106 -17.92 18.24 12.33
CA ILE A 106 -18.03 17.12 11.42
C ILE A 106 -17.09 17.40 10.25
N SER A 107 -16.10 16.54 10.08
CA SER A 107 -15.00 16.70 9.12
C SER A 107 -15.17 15.72 7.94
N ASN A 108 -14.96 16.22 6.75
CA ASN A 108 -14.89 15.39 5.54
C ASN A 108 -13.46 14.87 5.25
N TYR A 109 -12.48 15.26 6.08
CA TYR A 109 -11.12 14.75 5.97
C TYR A 109 -11.08 13.27 6.35
N ALA A 110 -11.03 12.41 5.37
CA ALA A 110 -11.02 10.99 5.58
C ALA A 110 -9.67 10.52 6.12
N LEU A 111 -9.66 9.81 7.25
CA LEU A 111 -8.52 9.03 7.71
C LEU A 111 -8.48 7.70 6.94
N ASP A 112 -8.19 7.80 5.66
CA ASP A 112 -8.10 6.66 4.76
C ASP A 112 -6.63 6.39 4.43
N TYR A 113 -5.99 5.52 5.19
CA TYR A 113 -4.57 5.20 5.07
C TYR A 113 -4.29 3.73 5.40
N LEU A 114 -3.18 3.21 4.89
CA LEU A 114 -2.71 1.87 5.23
C LEU A 114 -2.13 1.86 6.64
N LYS A 115 -2.90 1.34 7.58
CA LYS A 115 -2.53 1.16 8.99
C LYS A 115 -1.39 0.17 9.16
N HIS A 116 -1.52 -0.98 8.49
CA HIS A 116 -0.52 -2.02 8.44
C HIS A 116 -0.35 -2.50 7.01
N LYS A 117 0.88 -2.68 6.58
CA LYS A 117 1.22 -3.32 5.31
C LYS A 117 2.39 -4.26 5.51
N PHE A 118 2.17 -5.54 5.21
CA PHE A 118 3.23 -6.54 5.13
C PHE A 118 3.40 -6.99 3.70
N THR A 119 4.64 -7.11 3.25
CA THR A 119 5.00 -7.68 1.95
C THR A 119 6.08 -8.72 2.12
N ALA A 120 5.98 -9.81 1.36
CA ALA A 120 7.04 -10.80 1.26
C ALA A 120 7.24 -11.21 -0.20
N GLN A 121 8.47 -11.38 -0.61
CA GLN A 121 8.84 -11.92 -1.90
C GLN A 121 9.85 -13.04 -1.72
N LEU A 122 9.62 -14.17 -2.38
CA LEU A 122 10.53 -15.30 -2.44
C LEU A 122 10.80 -15.64 -3.90
N SER A 123 12.05 -15.54 -4.33
CA SER A 123 12.49 -15.99 -5.64
C SER A 123 13.37 -17.23 -5.52
N HIS A 124 13.02 -18.28 -6.25
CA HIS A 124 13.76 -19.53 -6.21
C HIS A 124 13.87 -20.20 -7.60
N SER A 125 14.90 -21.00 -7.76
CA SER A 125 15.04 -21.90 -8.90
C SER A 125 14.19 -23.14 -8.68
N ILE A 126 13.62 -23.68 -9.76
CA ILE A 126 12.90 -24.96 -9.76
C ILE A 126 13.79 -26.01 -10.41
N TRP A 127 13.97 -25.91 -11.72
CA TRP A 127 14.74 -26.89 -12.51
C TRP A 127 15.05 -26.34 -13.90
N LYS A 128 16.25 -26.62 -14.44
CA LYS A 128 16.69 -26.37 -15.86
C LYS A 128 16.08 -25.11 -16.50
N GLY A 129 16.43 -23.94 -15.99
CA GLY A 129 15.94 -22.66 -16.52
C GLY A 129 14.59 -22.21 -15.95
N PHE A 130 13.86 -23.07 -15.23
CA PHE A 130 12.65 -22.68 -14.54
C PHE A 130 12.95 -22.01 -13.19
N SER A 131 12.26 -20.93 -12.93
CA SER A 131 12.26 -20.23 -11.64
C SER A 131 10.87 -19.71 -11.30
N ALA A 132 10.60 -19.56 -10.03
CA ALA A 132 9.37 -18.93 -9.54
C ALA A 132 9.69 -17.79 -8.60
N THR A 133 8.82 -16.80 -8.62
CA THR A 133 8.80 -15.69 -7.65
C THR A 133 7.40 -15.61 -7.10
N TRP A 134 7.32 -15.67 -5.78
CA TRP A 134 6.10 -15.53 -4.99
C TRP A 134 6.06 -14.15 -4.41
N TYR A 135 4.88 -13.53 -4.41
CA TYR A 135 4.61 -12.25 -3.79
C TYR A 135 3.44 -12.41 -2.84
N VAL A 136 3.64 -11.99 -1.60
CA VAL A 136 2.58 -11.94 -0.59
C VAL A 136 2.41 -10.50 -0.18
N ARG A 137 1.19 -10.03 -0.14
CA ARG A 137 0.81 -8.71 0.35
C ARG A 137 -0.37 -8.85 1.29
N TRP A 138 -0.16 -8.54 2.55
CA TRP A 138 -1.23 -8.36 3.51
C TRP A 138 -1.32 -6.90 3.91
N GLN A 139 -2.51 -6.38 4.00
CA GLN A 139 -2.72 -5.01 4.43
C GLN A 139 -4.03 -4.86 5.21
N ASP A 140 -3.96 -3.94 6.18
CA ASP A 140 -5.07 -3.45 6.97
C ASP A 140 -5.16 -1.93 6.75
N ARG A 141 -6.32 -1.46 6.34
CA ARG A 141 -6.58 -0.07 5.99
C ARG A 141 -7.57 0.53 6.99
N ALA A 142 -7.25 1.72 7.50
CA ALA A 142 -8.20 2.53 8.23
C ALA A 142 -9.19 3.18 7.25
N GLY A 143 -10.34 3.61 7.76
CA GLY A 143 -11.36 4.26 6.97
C GLY A 143 -12.49 3.30 6.58
N SER A 144 -13.42 3.85 5.83
CA SER A 144 -14.61 3.17 5.37
C SER A 144 -14.98 3.63 3.97
N TYR A 145 -15.89 2.94 3.34
CA TYR A 145 -16.49 3.33 2.07
C TYR A 145 -18.02 3.22 2.15
N THR A 146 -18.69 4.07 1.40
CA THR A 146 -20.15 4.04 1.31
C THR A 146 -20.60 2.82 0.52
N LYS A 147 -21.30 1.92 1.17
CA LYS A 147 -21.95 0.80 0.51
C LYS A 147 -23.24 1.25 -0.17
N TYR A 148 -23.42 0.81 -1.41
CA TYR A 148 -24.63 1.12 -2.18
C TYR A 148 -25.50 -0.11 -2.31
N GLU A 149 -26.80 0.05 -2.00
CA GLU A 149 -27.84 -0.95 -2.25
C GLU A 149 -28.90 -0.34 -3.15
N ASN A 150 -29.27 -1.04 -4.21
CA ASN A 150 -30.23 -0.54 -5.22
C ASN A 150 -29.90 0.86 -5.74
N LEU A 151 -28.63 1.14 -5.98
CA LEU A 151 -28.08 2.44 -6.45
C LEU A 151 -28.29 3.60 -5.47
N LYS A 152 -28.58 3.33 -4.21
CA LYS A 152 -28.69 4.34 -3.15
C LYS A 152 -27.62 4.10 -2.09
N PRO A 153 -27.07 5.16 -1.49
CA PRO A 153 -26.20 5.01 -0.32
C PRO A 153 -26.96 4.30 0.79
N ALA A 154 -26.39 3.23 1.35
CA ALA A 154 -27.02 2.45 2.41
C ALA A 154 -26.33 2.69 3.76
N TYR A 155 -25.04 2.39 3.87
CA TYR A 155 -24.26 2.57 5.11
C TYR A 155 -22.77 2.65 4.81
N GLU A 156 -21.99 3.10 5.83
CA GLU A 156 -20.54 3.07 5.77
C GLU A 156 -20.02 1.70 6.19
N GLU A 157 -19.24 1.07 5.32
CA GLU A 157 -18.58 -0.22 5.54
C GLU A 157 -17.09 0.01 5.79
N PRO A 158 -16.53 -0.41 6.94
CA PRO A 158 -15.10 -0.32 7.17
C PRO A 158 -14.33 -1.24 6.22
N TYR A 159 -13.16 -0.81 5.79
CA TYR A 159 -12.28 -1.68 5.00
C TYR A 159 -11.84 -2.89 5.81
N ALA A 160 -12.06 -4.08 5.27
CA ALA A 160 -11.57 -5.31 5.86
C ALA A 160 -10.10 -5.56 5.46
N PRO A 161 -9.26 -6.07 6.36
CA PRO A 161 -7.92 -6.50 5.99
C PRO A 161 -7.96 -7.67 5.01
N TYR A 162 -6.99 -7.72 4.11
CA TYR A 162 -6.91 -8.77 3.10
C TYR A 162 -5.47 -9.22 2.82
N CYS A 163 -5.37 -10.42 2.26
CA CYS A 163 -4.11 -11.00 1.83
C CYS A 163 -4.20 -11.38 0.35
N LEU A 164 -3.20 -10.97 -0.42
CA LEU A 164 -3.02 -11.37 -1.81
C LEU A 164 -1.75 -12.20 -1.94
N VAL A 165 -1.85 -13.26 -2.72
CA VAL A 165 -0.71 -14.09 -3.09
C VAL A 165 -0.66 -14.16 -4.62
N ASP A 166 0.47 -13.73 -5.17
CA ASP A 166 0.74 -13.77 -6.59
C ASP A 166 1.95 -14.66 -6.85
N MET A 167 2.01 -15.28 -8.04
CA MET A 167 3.13 -16.08 -8.45
C MET A 167 3.52 -15.77 -9.88
N LYS A 168 4.81 -15.63 -10.12
CA LYS A 168 5.38 -15.55 -11.46
C LYS A 168 6.32 -16.72 -11.71
N VAL A 169 6.09 -17.47 -12.77
CA VAL A 169 6.99 -18.51 -13.25
C VAL A 169 7.70 -18.02 -14.50
N ASN A 170 9.01 -18.22 -14.55
CA ASN A 170 9.84 -17.90 -15.71
C ASN A 170 10.55 -19.18 -16.18
N TRP A 171 10.69 -19.30 -17.50
CA TRP A 171 11.55 -20.26 -18.14
C TRP A 171 12.50 -19.55 -19.09
N GLU A 172 13.79 -19.75 -18.87
CA GLU A 172 14.86 -19.13 -19.65
C GLU A 172 15.63 -20.21 -20.41
N TYR A 173 15.69 -20.05 -21.71
CA TYR A 173 16.49 -20.89 -22.60
C TYR A 173 17.19 -20.03 -23.64
N GLN A 174 18.52 -20.02 -23.61
CA GLN A 174 19.35 -19.18 -24.48
C GLN A 174 18.91 -17.70 -24.50
N ARG A 175 18.23 -17.24 -25.54
CA ARG A 175 17.79 -15.86 -25.76
C ARG A 175 16.28 -15.67 -25.53
N LEU A 176 15.59 -16.76 -25.23
CA LEU A 176 14.16 -16.80 -25.03
C LEU A 176 13.85 -16.84 -23.52
N ASN A 177 13.01 -15.94 -23.08
CA ASN A 177 12.39 -16.00 -21.76
C ASN A 177 10.88 -16.07 -21.94
N LEU A 178 10.28 -17.12 -21.42
CA LEU A 178 8.82 -17.26 -21.31
C LEU A 178 8.42 -17.01 -19.87
N TYR A 179 7.30 -16.34 -19.66
CA TYR A 179 6.77 -16.14 -18.31
C TYR A 179 5.25 -16.27 -18.26
N ALA A 180 4.79 -16.70 -17.11
CA ALA A 180 3.38 -16.69 -16.72
C ALA A 180 3.23 -16.10 -15.33
N GLU A 181 2.23 -15.26 -15.14
CA GLU A 181 1.87 -14.66 -13.86
C GLU A 181 0.46 -15.08 -13.49
N LEU A 182 0.30 -15.50 -12.25
CA LEU A 182 -0.96 -15.87 -11.62
C LEU A 182 -1.16 -14.90 -10.45
N ASN A 183 -2.25 -14.15 -10.49
CA ASN A 183 -2.51 -13.10 -9.52
C ASN A 183 -3.74 -13.44 -8.68
N ASN A 184 -3.69 -13.03 -7.43
CA ASN A 184 -4.72 -13.29 -6.45
C ASN A 184 -5.08 -14.79 -6.32
N LEU A 185 -4.06 -15.63 -6.12
CA LEU A 185 -4.21 -17.09 -6.03
C LEU A 185 -5.18 -17.55 -4.94
N LEU A 186 -5.37 -16.75 -3.89
CA LEU A 186 -6.33 -17.02 -2.82
C LEU A 186 -7.76 -16.65 -3.20
N ASN A 187 -7.96 -16.07 -4.38
CA ASN A 187 -9.25 -15.54 -4.83
C ASN A 187 -9.91 -14.61 -3.78
N SER A 188 -9.10 -13.82 -3.11
CA SER A 188 -9.57 -12.90 -2.09
C SER A 188 -10.43 -11.81 -2.72
N THR A 189 -11.61 -11.57 -2.15
CA THR A 189 -12.41 -10.38 -2.49
C THR A 189 -11.92 -9.20 -1.67
N TYR A 190 -11.56 -8.11 -2.31
CA TYR A 190 -11.03 -6.94 -1.64
C TYR A 190 -11.43 -5.64 -2.36
N TYR A 191 -11.37 -4.54 -1.62
CA TYR A 191 -11.76 -3.21 -2.06
C TYR A 191 -10.60 -2.24 -1.80
N ASP A 192 -10.02 -1.69 -2.88
CA ASP A 192 -8.99 -0.65 -2.80
C ASP A 192 -9.55 0.74 -3.04
N LEU A 193 -10.68 0.84 -3.75
CA LEU A 193 -11.30 2.09 -4.11
C LEU A 193 -12.82 2.01 -3.88
N GLY A 194 -13.26 2.51 -2.73
CA GLY A 194 -14.68 2.57 -2.40
C GLY A 194 -15.37 1.21 -2.53
N ASN A 195 -16.58 1.21 -3.06
CA ASN A 195 -17.43 0.02 -3.24
C ASN A 195 -17.11 -0.78 -4.53
N ILE A 196 -15.88 -0.65 -5.07
CA ILE A 196 -15.50 -1.34 -6.29
C ILE A 196 -14.69 -2.59 -5.93
N PRO A 197 -15.26 -3.81 -6.11
CA PRO A 197 -14.53 -5.04 -5.89
C PRO A 197 -13.41 -5.17 -6.92
N GLN A 198 -12.23 -5.55 -6.45
CA GLN A 198 -11.08 -5.79 -7.31
C GLN A 198 -11.14 -7.20 -7.94
N PRO A 199 -10.41 -7.42 -9.05
CA PRO A 199 -10.42 -8.71 -9.73
C PRO A 199 -10.03 -9.88 -8.80
N GLY A 200 -10.73 -11.01 -8.93
CA GLY A 200 -10.36 -12.28 -8.33
C GLY A 200 -9.09 -12.86 -8.98
N ILE A 201 -9.03 -14.17 -9.12
CA ILE A 201 -7.90 -14.84 -9.81
C ILE A 201 -7.86 -14.39 -11.28
N TRP A 202 -6.68 -13.99 -11.73
CA TRP A 202 -6.42 -13.72 -13.14
C TRP A 202 -4.98 -14.09 -13.51
N PHE A 203 -4.74 -14.30 -14.78
CA PHE A 203 -3.41 -14.66 -15.28
C PHE A 203 -3.02 -13.83 -16.50
N LYS A 204 -1.72 -13.70 -16.71
CA LYS A 204 -1.11 -13.23 -17.95
C LYS A 204 0.11 -14.05 -18.29
N ALA A 205 0.43 -14.14 -19.57
CA ALA A 205 1.63 -14.79 -20.06
C ALA A 205 2.28 -13.95 -21.15
N GLY A 206 3.57 -14.12 -21.33
CA GLY A 206 4.30 -13.40 -22.35
C GLY A 206 5.67 -14.02 -22.60
N PHE A 207 6.36 -13.43 -23.56
CA PHE A 207 7.72 -13.82 -23.88
C PHE A 207 8.61 -12.61 -24.15
N ARG A 208 9.92 -12.80 -23.97
CA ARG A 208 10.98 -11.88 -24.36
C ARG A 208 12.02 -12.62 -25.18
N TYR A 209 12.39 -12.07 -26.32
CA TYR A 209 13.49 -12.58 -27.13
C TYR A 209 14.57 -11.49 -27.25
N SER A 210 15.84 -11.83 -26.94
CA SER A 210 16.97 -10.90 -26.99
C SER A 210 17.76 -11.10 -28.30
N PHE A 211 17.73 -10.09 -29.16
CA PHE A 211 18.56 -10.06 -30.36
C PHE A 211 19.98 -9.62 -29.97
N LYS A 212 21.02 -10.30 -30.49
CA LYS A 212 22.37 -9.72 -30.48
C LYS A 212 22.55 -8.94 -31.78
N TYR A 213 22.92 -7.71 -31.65
CA TYR A 213 23.52 -6.95 -32.75
C TYR A 213 25.00 -7.23 -32.79
#